data_49d45bbdda7192a124233ab6a024f6ec
#
_entry.id   49d45bbdda7192a124233ab6a024f6ec
#
_cell.length_a   1.000
_cell.length_b   1.000
_cell.length_c   1.000
_cell.angle_alpha   90.00
_cell.angle_beta   90.00
_cell.angle_gamma   90.00
#
_symmetry.space_group_name_H-M   'P 1'
#
loop_
_entity.id
_entity.type
_entity.pdbx_description
1 polymer ?
#
loop_
_entity_poly.entity_id
_entity_poly.type
_entity_poly.pdbx_seq_one_letter_code
_entity_poly.pdbx_strand_id
1 'polypeptide(L)'
;DCMRYDHFKAIIPLLEPLFNIKLEYCLSLLPTATPYSRNAIFSGMFPDEMVEKYPHQASDMKEDAPSLNQYEKEFLIDQLKLFELNDVSLHYHKIWAVDEGNKFQNRVKDYANQDLITLVVNFVDILAHKSSQMDVLKEMVPDESGYRLAVKNWLEQSWLLKVLKYFSEMGFSVVMTSDHGSIRVQNDVMVSADRTASSGVRYKYGR
;
A
#
# COMPACT_ATOMS: atom_id res chain seq x y z
N ASP A 1 0.92 -1.58 -0.38
CA ASP A 1 -0.48 -2.00 -0.45
C ASP A 1 -0.60 -3.50 -0.25
N CYS A 2 -1.52 -3.95 0.62
CA CYS A 2 -1.88 -5.35 0.87
C CYS A 2 -0.74 -6.26 1.39
N MET A 3 0.37 -5.72 1.86
CA MET A 3 1.49 -6.52 2.38
C MET A 3 1.18 -7.00 3.79
N ARG A 4 1.20 -8.33 3.98
CA ARG A 4 0.95 -8.97 5.28
C ARG A 4 2.22 -9.05 6.12
N TYR A 5 2.03 -9.24 7.42
CA TYR A 5 3.14 -9.46 8.36
C TYR A 5 4.04 -10.65 7.98
N ASP A 6 3.46 -11.76 7.55
CA ASP A 6 4.23 -12.93 7.13
C ASP A 6 5.01 -12.74 5.82
N HIS A 7 4.50 -11.89 4.91
CA HIS A 7 5.26 -11.42 3.75
C HIS A 7 6.47 -10.60 4.20
N PHE A 8 6.27 -9.67 5.15
CA PHE A 8 7.38 -8.87 5.68
C PHE A 8 8.45 -9.76 6.31
N LYS A 9 8.06 -10.75 7.12
CA LYS A 9 9.01 -11.73 7.70
C LYS A 9 9.80 -12.50 6.64
N ALA A 10 9.19 -12.83 5.52
CA ALA A 10 9.87 -13.53 4.42
C ALA A 10 10.93 -12.66 3.72
N ILE A 11 10.78 -11.34 3.73
CA ILE A 11 11.72 -10.40 3.10
C ILE A 11 12.78 -9.82 4.05
N ILE A 12 12.63 -9.99 5.36
CA ILE A 12 13.62 -9.52 6.36
C ILE A 12 15.06 -9.90 5.98
N PRO A 13 15.39 -11.14 5.59
CA PRO A 13 16.76 -11.50 5.23
C PRO A 13 17.37 -10.71 4.06
N LEU A 14 16.55 -10.10 3.22
CA LEU A 14 17.00 -9.22 2.14
C LEU A 14 17.28 -7.79 2.64
N LEU A 15 16.68 -7.40 3.76
CA LEU A 15 16.73 -6.05 4.31
C LEU A 15 17.74 -5.90 5.44
N GLU A 16 17.98 -6.96 6.25
CA GLU A 16 18.95 -6.96 7.35
C GLU A 16 20.37 -6.53 6.95
N PRO A 17 20.90 -6.89 5.76
CA PRO A 17 22.20 -6.39 5.33
C PRO A 17 22.22 -4.86 5.03
N LEU A 18 21.05 -4.23 4.90
CA LEU A 18 20.91 -2.85 4.50
C LEU A 18 20.52 -1.94 5.67
N PHE A 19 19.74 -2.45 6.63
CA PHE A 19 19.11 -1.66 7.67
C PHE A 19 19.13 -2.38 9.02
N ASN A 20 19.21 -1.60 10.09
CA ASN A 20 18.89 -2.09 11.43
C ASN A 20 17.36 -2.06 11.60
N ILE A 21 16.73 -3.24 11.63
CA ILE A 21 15.28 -3.37 11.56
C ILE A 21 14.66 -3.33 12.96
N LYS A 22 13.77 -2.37 13.20
CA LYS A 22 12.85 -2.37 14.33
C LYS A 22 11.47 -2.76 13.84
N LEU A 23 10.94 -3.88 14.34
CA LEU A 23 9.63 -4.39 13.96
C LEU A 23 8.58 -3.99 15.01
N GLU A 24 7.51 -3.36 14.54
CA GLU A 24 6.34 -3.04 15.34
C GLU A 24 5.09 -3.66 14.69
N TYR A 25 4.05 -3.86 15.48
CA TYR A 25 2.79 -4.45 15.02
C TYR A 25 1.69 -3.41 15.08
N CYS A 26 0.88 -3.35 14.05
CA CYS A 26 -0.35 -2.59 14.05
C CYS A 26 -1.50 -3.43 13.48
N LEU A 27 -2.71 -3.13 13.93
CA LEU A 27 -3.92 -3.63 13.30
C LEU A 27 -4.36 -2.64 12.24
N SER A 28 -4.74 -3.16 11.08
CA SER A 28 -5.33 -2.33 10.04
C SER A 28 -6.69 -1.80 10.51
N LEU A 29 -7.02 -0.59 10.04
CA LEU A 29 -8.30 0.03 10.28
C LEU A 29 -9.44 -0.82 9.69
N LEU A 30 -10.56 -0.91 10.41
CA LEU A 30 -11.77 -1.57 9.92
C LEU A 30 -12.72 -0.57 9.26
N PRO A 31 -13.30 -0.93 8.10
CA PRO A 31 -13.06 -2.13 7.31
C PRO A 31 -11.67 -2.12 6.65
N THR A 32 -11.00 -3.28 6.61
CA THR A 32 -9.64 -3.42 6.10
C THR A 32 -9.61 -3.35 4.58
N ALA A 33 -9.75 -2.16 4.05
CA ALA A 33 -9.79 -1.90 2.61
C ALA A 33 -9.06 -0.60 2.28
N THR A 34 -8.40 -0.59 1.13
CA THR A 34 -7.57 0.52 0.64
C THR A 34 -8.23 1.91 0.76
N PRO A 35 -9.52 2.10 0.40
CA PRO A 35 -10.16 3.42 0.49
C PRO A 35 -10.18 4.01 1.89
N TYR A 36 -10.25 3.17 2.91
CA TYR A 36 -10.30 3.60 4.31
C TYR A 36 -8.91 3.62 4.94
N SER A 37 -8.24 2.46 4.95
CA SER A 37 -7.00 2.28 5.69
C SER A 37 -5.85 3.12 5.12
N ARG A 38 -5.71 3.20 3.79
CA ARG A 38 -4.61 3.94 3.18
C ARG A 38 -4.81 5.44 3.25
N ASN A 39 -6.04 5.92 3.02
CA ASN A 39 -6.36 7.32 3.22
C ASN A 39 -6.15 7.75 4.69
N ALA A 40 -6.47 6.88 5.66
CA ALA A 40 -6.22 7.14 7.08
C ALA A 40 -4.71 7.26 7.39
N ILE A 41 -3.85 6.43 6.78
CA ILE A 41 -2.39 6.55 6.91
C ILE A 41 -1.91 7.93 6.44
N PHE A 42 -2.39 8.38 5.28
CA PHE A 42 -1.95 9.63 4.68
C PHE A 42 -2.55 10.88 5.32
N SER A 43 -3.75 10.79 5.89
CA SER A 43 -4.40 11.92 6.56
C SER A 43 -4.10 12.00 8.05
N GLY A 44 -3.69 10.89 8.69
CA GLY A 44 -3.59 10.77 10.13
C GLY A 44 -4.95 10.81 10.85
N MET A 45 -6.05 10.50 10.15
CA MET A 45 -7.44 10.65 10.62
C MET A 45 -8.23 9.38 10.41
N PHE A 46 -9.26 9.18 11.24
CA PHE A 46 -10.27 8.16 10.98
C PHE A 46 -11.18 8.56 9.80
N PRO A 47 -11.86 7.60 9.15
CA PRO A 47 -12.68 7.88 7.97
C PRO A 47 -13.82 8.87 8.20
N ASP A 48 -14.43 8.87 9.38
CA ASP A 48 -15.48 9.84 9.78
C ASP A 48 -14.92 11.26 9.91
N GLU A 49 -13.75 11.41 10.56
CA GLU A 49 -13.05 12.69 10.67
C GLU A 49 -12.64 13.22 9.28
N MET A 50 -12.26 12.32 8.37
CA MET A 50 -11.93 12.69 6.99
C MET A 50 -13.13 13.22 6.23
N VAL A 51 -14.30 12.60 6.38
CA VAL A 51 -15.54 13.06 5.75
C VAL A 51 -15.91 14.46 6.23
N GLU A 52 -15.74 14.75 7.52
CA GLU A 52 -16.01 16.07 8.09
C GLU A 52 -15.01 17.13 7.60
N LYS A 53 -13.72 16.80 7.58
CA LYS A 53 -12.66 17.74 7.21
C LYS A 53 -12.55 17.96 5.69
N TYR A 54 -12.79 16.92 4.91
CA TYR A 54 -12.62 16.90 3.46
C TYR A 54 -13.90 16.50 2.72
N PRO A 55 -15.02 17.25 2.88
CA PRO A 55 -16.32 16.85 2.33
C PRO A 55 -16.34 16.78 0.79
N HIS A 56 -15.54 17.59 0.11
CA HIS A 56 -15.43 17.56 -1.36
C HIS A 56 -14.69 16.31 -1.81
N GLN A 57 -13.51 16.02 -1.25
CA GLN A 57 -12.73 14.82 -1.57
C GLN A 57 -13.51 13.55 -1.21
N ALA A 58 -14.20 13.52 -0.08
CA ALA A 58 -15.06 12.41 0.31
C ALA A 58 -16.22 12.20 -0.68
N SER A 59 -16.78 13.29 -1.23
CA SER A 59 -17.81 13.21 -2.26
C SER A 59 -17.27 12.65 -3.59
N ASP A 60 -16.05 12.98 -3.96
CA ASP A 60 -15.40 12.52 -5.19
C ASP A 60 -14.91 11.05 -5.08
N MET A 61 -14.64 10.58 -3.87
CA MET A 61 -14.23 9.19 -3.57
C MET A 61 -15.41 8.25 -3.35
N LYS A 62 -16.52 8.44 -4.08
CA LYS A 62 -17.64 7.50 -4.07
C LYS A 62 -17.27 6.20 -4.78
N GLU A 63 -18.04 5.14 -4.51
CA GLU A 63 -17.79 3.78 -4.97
C GLU A 63 -17.55 3.64 -6.49
N ASP A 64 -18.13 4.53 -7.29
CA ASP A 64 -17.97 4.57 -8.76
C ASP A 64 -16.80 5.45 -9.24
N ALA A 65 -16.03 6.02 -8.33
CA ALA A 65 -14.90 6.88 -8.70
C ALA A 65 -13.77 6.08 -9.35
N PRO A 66 -13.06 6.63 -10.34
CA PRO A 66 -11.92 5.96 -11.00
C PRO A 66 -10.80 5.58 -10.03
N SER A 67 -10.68 6.29 -8.92
CA SER A 67 -9.74 5.99 -7.83
C SER A 67 -10.27 6.54 -6.50
N LEU A 68 -10.39 5.65 -5.53
CA LEU A 68 -10.79 6.01 -4.16
C LEU A 68 -9.63 6.58 -3.32
N ASN A 69 -8.43 6.70 -3.90
CA ASN A 69 -7.19 7.12 -3.24
C ASN A 69 -6.44 8.19 -4.06
N GLN A 70 -7.17 9.08 -4.71
CA GLN A 70 -6.55 10.11 -5.57
C GLN A 70 -5.93 11.27 -4.79
N TYR A 71 -6.37 11.52 -3.55
CA TYR A 71 -5.96 12.67 -2.74
C TYR A 71 -4.88 12.35 -1.69
N GLU A 72 -4.25 11.17 -1.73
CA GLU A 72 -3.25 10.72 -0.74
C GLU A 72 -2.11 11.73 -0.55
N LYS A 73 -1.60 12.31 -1.63
CA LYS A 73 -0.55 13.34 -1.56
C LYS A 73 -1.03 14.61 -0.85
N GLU A 74 -2.26 15.04 -1.12
CA GLU A 74 -2.84 16.24 -0.50
C GLU A 74 -3.05 16.00 0.99
N PHE A 75 -3.58 14.85 1.38
CA PHE A 75 -3.75 14.47 2.78
C PHE A 75 -2.40 14.43 3.52
N LEU A 76 -1.36 13.88 2.90
CA LEU A 76 -0.02 13.85 3.49
C LEU A 76 0.54 15.27 3.70
N ILE A 77 0.37 16.16 2.73
CA ILE A 77 0.80 17.56 2.85
C ILE A 77 0.07 18.24 4.01
N ASP A 78 -1.23 18.03 4.14
CA ASP A 78 -2.01 18.63 5.22
C ASP A 78 -1.64 18.00 6.59
N GLN A 79 -1.33 16.71 6.64
CA GLN A 79 -0.81 16.07 7.84
C GLN A 79 0.53 16.69 8.26
N LEU A 80 1.47 16.90 7.34
CA LEU A 80 2.74 17.56 7.62
C LEU A 80 2.53 18.96 8.19
N LYS A 81 1.59 19.75 7.66
CA LYS A 81 1.23 21.07 8.20
C LYS A 81 0.70 21.01 9.63
N LEU A 82 -0.12 19.98 9.95
CA LEU A 82 -0.62 19.78 11.33
C LEU A 82 0.51 19.54 12.34
N PHE A 83 1.61 18.95 11.92
CA PHE A 83 2.80 18.75 12.73
C PHE A 83 3.82 19.91 12.63
N GLU A 84 3.41 21.06 12.06
CA GLU A 84 4.28 22.24 11.85
C GLU A 84 5.51 21.97 10.97
N LEU A 85 5.45 20.93 10.13
CA LEU A 85 6.49 20.52 9.20
C LEU A 85 6.28 21.15 7.80
N ASN A 86 6.11 22.47 7.76
CA ASN A 86 5.74 23.21 6.55
C ASN A 86 6.87 23.26 5.50
N ASP A 87 8.12 23.17 5.93
CA ASP A 87 9.30 23.34 5.09
C ASP A 87 9.85 21.99 4.57
N VAL A 88 9.16 20.87 4.89
CA VAL A 88 9.57 19.53 4.45
C VAL A 88 9.40 19.40 2.94
N SER A 89 10.51 19.17 2.24
CA SER A 89 10.49 18.83 0.82
C SER A 89 9.99 17.40 0.62
N LEU A 90 8.79 17.28 0.05
CA LEU A 90 8.10 16.00 -0.14
C LEU A 90 8.17 15.53 -1.60
N HIS A 91 8.63 14.30 -1.81
CA HIS A 91 8.42 13.56 -3.06
C HIS A 91 7.45 12.40 -2.82
N TYR A 92 6.28 12.46 -3.45
CA TYR A 92 5.26 11.38 -3.42
C TYR A 92 5.20 10.70 -4.78
N HIS A 93 5.25 9.36 -4.78
CA HIS A 93 5.17 8.56 -5.99
C HIS A 93 4.34 7.29 -5.77
N LYS A 94 3.40 7.03 -6.69
CA LYS A 94 2.55 5.84 -6.69
C LYS A 94 2.94 4.97 -7.87
N ILE A 95 3.24 3.70 -7.61
CA ILE A 95 3.81 2.77 -8.57
C ILE A 95 2.86 1.59 -8.77
N TRP A 96 2.32 1.49 -9.96
CA TRP A 96 1.42 0.43 -10.39
C TRP A 96 2.11 -0.64 -11.23
N ALA A 97 3.09 -0.23 -12.04
CA ALA A 97 3.74 -1.09 -13.03
C ALA A 97 5.26 -1.13 -12.82
N VAL A 98 5.88 -2.22 -13.29
CA VAL A 98 7.34 -2.41 -13.23
C VAL A 98 8.09 -1.28 -13.94
N ASP A 99 7.59 -0.80 -15.06
CA ASP A 99 8.22 0.28 -15.83
C ASP A 99 8.25 1.61 -15.06
N GLU A 100 7.21 1.90 -14.28
CA GLU A 100 7.17 3.08 -13.41
C GLU A 100 8.22 2.96 -12.30
N GLY A 101 8.33 1.77 -11.70
CA GLY A 101 9.35 1.47 -10.70
C GLY A 101 10.77 1.57 -11.26
N ASN A 102 11.01 1.07 -12.46
CA ASN A 102 12.29 1.20 -13.13
C ASN A 102 12.63 2.67 -13.46
N LYS A 103 11.64 3.46 -13.88
CA LYS A 103 11.84 4.91 -14.09
C LYS A 103 12.18 5.62 -12.79
N PHE A 104 11.50 5.28 -11.68
CA PHE A 104 11.83 5.81 -10.37
C PHE A 104 13.25 5.42 -9.95
N GLN A 105 13.63 4.14 -10.07
CA GLN A 105 14.97 3.65 -9.76
C GLN A 105 16.06 4.40 -10.54
N ASN A 106 15.85 4.65 -11.84
CA ASN A 106 16.81 5.35 -12.68
C ASN A 106 17.01 6.82 -12.28
N ARG A 107 15.99 7.40 -11.63
CA ARG A 107 15.99 8.79 -11.17
C ARG A 107 16.13 8.94 -9.66
N VAL A 108 16.41 7.87 -8.93
CA VAL A 108 16.44 7.88 -7.45
C VAL A 108 17.43 8.92 -6.90
N LYS A 109 18.51 9.20 -7.63
CA LYS A 109 19.50 10.23 -7.25
C LYS A 109 18.94 11.65 -7.29
N ASP A 110 17.94 11.91 -8.12
CA ASP A 110 17.29 13.23 -8.22
C ASP A 110 16.51 13.56 -6.93
N TYR A 111 16.20 12.56 -6.15
CA TYR A 111 15.42 12.68 -4.90
C TYR A 111 16.29 12.65 -3.63
N ALA A 112 17.62 12.58 -3.75
CA ALA A 112 18.53 12.44 -2.62
C ALA A 112 18.48 13.63 -1.63
N ASN A 113 18.03 14.78 -2.08
CA ASN A 113 17.90 16.01 -1.26
C ASN A 113 16.47 16.23 -0.74
N GLN A 114 15.57 15.25 -0.90
CA GLN A 114 14.22 15.35 -0.34
C GLN A 114 14.25 14.95 1.13
N ASP A 115 13.50 15.68 1.96
CA ASP A 115 13.37 15.36 3.38
C ASP A 115 12.44 14.15 3.60
N LEU A 116 11.42 14.00 2.75
CA LEU A 116 10.47 12.90 2.79
C LEU A 116 10.21 12.35 1.39
N ILE A 117 10.49 11.07 1.20
CA ILE A 117 10.14 10.32 -0.01
C ILE A 117 9.07 9.30 0.34
N THR A 118 7.91 9.41 -0.27
CA THR A 118 6.79 8.49 -0.05
C THR A 118 6.54 7.66 -1.30
N LEU A 119 6.63 6.34 -1.17
CA LEU A 119 6.38 5.40 -2.26
C LEU A 119 5.18 4.52 -1.91
N VAL A 120 4.16 4.53 -2.77
CA VAL A 120 3.06 3.56 -2.72
C VAL A 120 3.33 2.48 -3.75
N VAL A 121 3.51 1.24 -3.29
CA VAL A 121 3.86 0.09 -4.14
C VAL A 121 2.71 -0.89 -4.14
N ASN A 122 2.07 -1.10 -5.29
CA ASN A 122 0.83 -1.88 -5.41
C ASN A 122 1.05 -3.34 -5.81
N PHE A 123 2.29 -3.83 -5.88
CA PHE A 123 2.59 -5.17 -6.39
C PHE A 123 1.86 -6.28 -5.63
N VAL A 124 1.87 -6.25 -4.29
CA VAL A 124 1.28 -7.33 -3.48
C VAL A 124 -0.24 -7.35 -3.63
N ASP A 125 -0.87 -6.20 -3.70
CA ASP A 125 -2.30 -6.08 -3.96
C ASP A 125 -2.68 -6.60 -5.34
N ILE A 126 -1.94 -6.22 -6.37
CA ILE A 126 -2.12 -6.74 -7.73
C ILE A 126 -1.95 -8.26 -7.77
N LEU A 127 -0.96 -8.80 -7.07
CA LEU A 127 -0.75 -10.24 -6.98
C LEU A 127 -1.92 -10.94 -6.28
N ALA A 128 -2.43 -10.38 -5.18
CA ALA A 128 -3.58 -10.91 -4.45
C ALA A 128 -4.83 -10.97 -5.34
N HIS A 129 -5.11 -9.90 -6.07
CA HIS A 129 -6.27 -9.84 -6.97
C HIS A 129 -6.13 -10.75 -8.19
N LYS A 130 -4.96 -10.81 -8.81
CA LYS A 130 -4.76 -11.57 -10.05
C LYS A 130 -4.49 -13.06 -9.83
N SER A 131 -3.96 -13.47 -8.68
CA SER A 131 -3.65 -14.85 -8.38
C SER A 131 -4.88 -15.76 -8.40
N SER A 132 -6.07 -15.24 -8.12
CA SER A 132 -7.34 -15.97 -8.21
C SER A 132 -7.94 -16.01 -9.62
N GLN A 133 -7.49 -15.15 -10.53
CA GLN A 133 -8.10 -14.97 -11.86
C GLN A 133 -7.31 -15.63 -12.99
N MET A 134 -6.00 -15.83 -12.81
CA MET A 134 -5.12 -16.38 -13.85
C MET A 134 -4.57 -17.73 -13.44
N ASP A 135 -4.81 -18.77 -14.25
CA ASP A 135 -4.41 -20.15 -13.92
C ASP A 135 -2.90 -20.29 -13.71
N VAL A 136 -2.08 -19.61 -14.52
CA VAL A 136 -0.62 -19.59 -14.33
C VAL A 136 -0.23 -19.05 -12.96
N LEU A 137 -0.89 -17.99 -12.48
CA LEU A 137 -0.61 -17.45 -11.16
C LEU A 137 -1.15 -18.35 -10.04
N LYS A 138 -2.23 -19.08 -10.24
CA LYS A 138 -2.69 -20.11 -9.29
C LYS A 138 -1.66 -21.22 -9.11
N GLU A 139 -1.01 -21.65 -10.20
CA GLU A 139 0.08 -22.63 -10.14
C GLU A 139 1.33 -22.08 -9.44
N MET A 140 1.67 -20.81 -9.66
CA MET A 140 2.82 -20.14 -9.01
C MET A 140 2.57 -19.83 -7.53
N VAL A 141 1.31 -19.62 -7.14
CA VAL A 141 0.88 -19.24 -5.78
C VAL A 141 -0.19 -20.21 -5.29
N PRO A 142 0.11 -21.51 -5.19
CA PRO A 142 -0.89 -22.53 -4.87
C PRO A 142 -1.37 -22.43 -3.43
N ASP A 143 -0.55 -21.92 -2.54
CA ASP A 143 -0.79 -21.82 -1.09
C ASP A 143 -0.15 -20.58 -0.47
N GLU A 144 -0.26 -20.45 0.84
CA GLU A 144 0.32 -19.35 1.61
C GLU A 144 1.86 -19.33 1.56
N SER A 145 2.50 -20.49 1.42
CA SER A 145 3.95 -20.58 1.28
C SER A 145 4.40 -20.06 -0.08
N GLY A 146 3.71 -20.47 -1.13
CA GLY A 146 3.93 -19.96 -2.49
C GLY A 146 3.74 -18.45 -2.57
N TYR A 147 2.73 -17.92 -1.84
CA TYR A 147 2.49 -16.48 -1.81
C TYR A 147 3.63 -15.71 -1.14
N ARG A 148 4.10 -16.16 0.03
CA ARG A 148 5.28 -15.55 0.68
C ARG A 148 6.52 -15.60 -0.21
N LEU A 149 6.74 -16.74 -0.88
CA LEU A 149 7.87 -16.92 -1.79
C LEU A 149 7.78 -15.99 -3.01
N ALA A 150 6.59 -15.83 -3.59
CA ALA A 150 6.37 -14.92 -4.71
C ALA A 150 6.70 -13.46 -4.33
N VAL A 151 6.25 -13.00 -3.16
CA VAL A 151 6.55 -11.65 -2.65
C VAL A 151 8.06 -11.48 -2.42
N LYS A 152 8.72 -12.46 -1.80
CA LYS A 152 10.17 -12.45 -1.56
C LYS A 152 10.95 -12.38 -2.88
N ASN A 153 10.66 -13.28 -3.81
CA ASN A 153 11.35 -13.35 -5.10
C ASN A 153 11.15 -12.07 -5.91
N TRP A 154 9.94 -11.51 -5.86
CA TRP A 154 9.68 -10.23 -6.52
C TRP A 154 10.57 -9.12 -5.93
N LEU A 155 10.63 -8.97 -4.60
CA LEU A 155 11.48 -7.95 -3.99
C LEU A 155 12.94 -8.15 -4.38
N GLU A 156 13.44 -9.37 -4.29
CA GLU A 156 14.84 -9.71 -4.59
C GLU A 156 15.26 -9.31 -6.01
N GLN A 157 14.36 -9.45 -6.98
CA GLN A 157 14.63 -9.15 -8.39
C GLN A 157 14.15 -7.76 -8.83
N SER A 158 13.46 -7.03 -7.94
CA SER A 158 12.78 -5.80 -8.31
C SER A 158 13.68 -4.56 -8.27
N TRP A 159 13.19 -3.53 -8.92
CA TRP A 159 13.68 -2.16 -8.81
C TRP A 159 13.69 -1.67 -7.35
N LEU A 160 12.73 -2.12 -6.51
CA LEU A 160 12.57 -1.65 -5.13
C LEU A 160 13.76 -2.00 -4.26
N LEU A 161 14.30 -3.21 -4.36
CA LEU A 161 15.49 -3.59 -3.58
C LEU A 161 16.70 -2.74 -3.94
N LYS A 162 16.85 -2.37 -5.22
CA LYS A 162 17.93 -1.47 -5.67
C LYS A 162 17.76 -0.05 -5.12
N VAL A 163 16.53 0.44 -5.07
CA VAL A 163 16.19 1.72 -4.44
C VAL A 163 16.48 1.69 -2.94
N LEU A 164 16.09 0.62 -2.25
CA LEU A 164 16.36 0.45 -0.81
C LEU A 164 17.86 0.39 -0.51
N LYS A 165 18.66 -0.28 -1.36
CA LYS A 165 20.12 -0.25 -1.25
C LYS A 165 20.66 1.18 -1.35
N TYR A 166 20.21 1.93 -2.35
CA TYR A 166 20.60 3.33 -2.51
C TYR A 166 20.21 4.17 -1.29
N PHE A 167 19.01 4.01 -0.77
CA PHE A 167 18.56 4.73 0.43
C PHE A 167 19.41 4.38 1.66
N SER A 168 19.79 3.12 1.81
CA SER A 168 20.71 2.68 2.88
C SER A 168 22.08 3.35 2.75
N GLU A 169 22.67 3.36 1.54
CA GLU A 169 23.95 4.01 1.25
C GLU A 169 23.93 5.52 1.52
N MET A 170 22.80 6.17 1.28
CA MET A 170 22.60 7.59 1.52
C MET A 170 22.19 7.94 2.96
N GLY A 171 22.04 6.95 3.84
CA GLY A 171 21.69 7.14 5.23
C GLY A 171 20.21 7.47 5.50
N PHE A 172 19.30 7.15 4.58
CA PHE A 172 17.88 7.33 4.81
C PHE A 172 17.35 6.40 5.90
N SER A 173 16.50 6.93 6.76
CA SER A 173 15.62 6.11 7.59
C SER A 173 14.41 5.67 6.77
N VAL A 174 14.12 4.37 6.76
CA VAL A 174 13.02 3.79 5.97
C VAL A 174 11.93 3.26 6.88
N VAL A 175 10.70 3.74 6.71
CA VAL A 175 9.51 3.18 7.33
C VAL A 175 8.76 2.38 6.26
N MET A 176 8.57 1.08 6.50
CA MET A 176 7.78 0.20 5.63
C MET A 176 6.51 -0.20 6.35
N THR A 177 5.37 0.13 5.76
CA THR A 177 4.05 -0.15 6.33
C THR A 177 3.08 -0.69 5.27
N SER A 178 1.92 -1.14 5.70
CA SER A 178 0.83 -1.55 4.80
C SER A 178 -0.51 -1.08 5.35
N ASP A 179 -1.41 -0.75 4.46
CA ASP A 179 -2.76 -0.31 4.76
C ASP A 179 -3.66 -1.47 5.20
N HIS A 180 -3.54 -2.62 4.57
CA HIS A 180 -4.23 -3.86 4.94
C HIS A 180 -3.43 -5.09 4.46
N GLY A 181 -3.94 -6.26 4.76
CA GLY A 181 -3.46 -7.53 4.23
C GLY A 181 -4.52 -8.21 3.37
N SER A 182 -4.29 -9.47 3.09
CA SER A 182 -5.23 -10.37 2.41
C SER A 182 -5.44 -11.65 3.21
N ILE A 183 -6.59 -12.26 3.05
CA ILE A 183 -6.90 -13.58 3.63
C ILE A 183 -7.34 -14.52 2.52
N ARG A 184 -6.82 -15.72 2.53
CA ARG A 184 -7.28 -16.79 1.63
C ARG A 184 -8.46 -17.49 2.26
N VAL A 185 -9.57 -17.55 1.54
CA VAL A 185 -10.78 -18.26 1.96
C VAL A 185 -10.95 -19.54 1.14
N GLN A 186 -11.55 -20.57 1.74
CA GLN A 186 -11.80 -21.86 1.08
C GLN A 186 -13.22 -21.95 0.55
N ASN A 187 -14.17 -21.33 1.25
CA ASN A 187 -15.58 -21.35 0.90
C ASN A 187 -16.08 -19.93 0.72
N ASP A 188 -16.63 -19.67 -0.45
CA ASP A 188 -17.37 -18.44 -0.73
C ASP A 188 -18.85 -18.62 -0.41
N VAL A 189 -19.50 -17.53 -0.03
CA VAL A 189 -20.95 -17.49 0.21
C VAL A 189 -21.54 -16.41 -0.68
N MET A 190 -22.50 -16.82 -1.52
CA MET A 190 -23.25 -15.86 -2.32
C MET A 190 -24.30 -15.18 -1.42
N VAL A 191 -24.15 -13.87 -1.25
CA VAL A 191 -25.10 -13.05 -0.49
C VAL A 191 -25.96 -12.25 -1.47
N SER A 192 -27.27 -12.48 -1.43
CA SER A 192 -28.22 -11.62 -2.13
C SER A 192 -28.33 -10.28 -1.37
N ALA A 193 -28.09 -9.20 -2.06
CA ALA A 193 -28.19 -7.86 -1.53
C ALA A 193 -28.96 -6.95 -2.49
N ASP A 194 -29.45 -5.84 -1.97
CA ASP A 194 -30.07 -4.80 -2.79
C ASP A 194 -29.08 -4.27 -3.84
N ARG A 195 -29.61 -3.78 -4.99
CA ARG A 195 -28.77 -3.20 -6.06
C ARG A 195 -27.99 -1.97 -5.63
N THR A 196 -28.43 -1.32 -4.55
CA THR A 196 -27.75 -0.16 -3.93
C THR A 196 -26.67 -0.56 -2.93
N ALA A 197 -26.51 -1.87 -2.62
CA ALA A 197 -25.47 -2.33 -1.73
C ALA A 197 -24.10 -2.27 -2.42
N SER A 198 -23.06 -2.03 -1.63
CA SER A 198 -21.68 -1.98 -2.11
C SER A 198 -21.27 -3.26 -2.85
N SER A 199 -20.40 -3.14 -3.85
CA SER A 199 -19.86 -4.26 -4.62
C SER A 199 -18.75 -5.03 -3.88
N GLY A 200 -18.28 -4.53 -2.73
CA GLY A 200 -17.20 -5.12 -1.95
C GLY A 200 -17.39 -6.59 -1.63
N VAL A 201 -16.32 -7.38 -1.71
CA VAL A 201 -16.36 -8.83 -1.46
C VAL A 201 -16.20 -9.19 0.01
N ARG A 202 -15.65 -8.30 0.84
CA ARG A 202 -15.43 -8.55 2.28
C ARG A 202 -16.62 -8.13 3.15
N TYR A 203 -17.34 -7.12 2.74
CA TYR A 203 -18.47 -6.55 3.45
C TYR A 203 -19.46 -5.95 2.46
N LYS A 204 -20.69 -5.85 2.87
CA LYS A 204 -21.75 -5.19 2.15
C LYS A 204 -22.35 -4.11 3.03
N TYR A 205 -22.61 -2.95 2.47
CA TYR A 205 -23.41 -1.91 3.10
C TYR A 205 -24.34 -1.30 2.06
N GLY A 206 -25.44 -0.79 2.51
CA GLY A 206 -26.43 -0.09 1.70
C GLY A 206 -27.11 0.97 2.55
N ARG A 207 -27.93 1.78 1.91
CA ARG A 207 -28.77 2.76 2.61
C ARG A 207 -29.98 2.08 3.23
#